data_9839a1218fb06c953b9e3df0d783cd01
#
_entry.id   9839a1218fb06c953b9e3df0d783cd01
#
_cell.length_a   1.000
_cell.length_b   1.000
_cell.length_c   1.000
_cell.angle_alpha   90.00
_cell.angle_beta   90.00
_cell.angle_gamma   90.00
#
_symmetry.space_group_name_H-M   'P 1'
#
loop_
_entity.id
_entity.type
_entity.pdbx_description
1 polymer ?
#
loop_
_entity_poly.entity_id
_entity_poly.type
_entity_poly.pdbx_seq_one_letter_code
_entity_poly.pdbx_strand_id
1 'polypeptide(L)' 'MKELKRGDTLQVTIEAATVDGTGIARVDGQVVFVPGALPGELCRIRIAHIGRSAVFAELLRVEQPSAHRVEPDCPVSY' A
#
# COMPACT_ATOMS: atom_id res chain seq x y z
N MET A 1 8.47 -12.67 15.71
CA MET A 1 7.50 -11.66 15.38
C MET A 1 8.16 -10.33 15.14
N LYS A 2 7.79 -9.67 14.07
CA LYS A 2 8.43 -8.43 13.71
C LYS A 2 7.67 -7.25 14.20
N GLU A 3 8.37 -6.26 14.68
CA GLU A 3 7.77 -5.00 15.03
C GLU A 3 8.06 -3.99 13.96
N LEU A 4 7.03 -3.27 13.58
CA LEU A 4 7.21 -2.18 12.64
C LEU A 4 7.75 -0.97 13.36
N LYS A 5 8.66 -0.27 12.71
CA LYS A 5 9.25 0.92 13.28
C LYS A 5 9.16 2.04 12.28
N ARG A 6 9.10 3.25 12.81
CA ARG A 6 9.07 4.43 11.96
C ARG A 6 10.35 4.46 11.13
N GLY A 7 10.18 4.67 9.84
CA GLY A 7 11.30 4.70 8.92
C GLY A 7 11.62 3.38 8.27
N ASP A 8 11.00 2.29 8.73
CA ASP A 8 11.19 0.99 8.10
C ASP A 8 10.53 0.96 6.75
N THR A 9 11.16 0.27 5.81
CA THR A 9 10.55 0.04 4.52
C THR A 9 10.20 -1.43 4.40
N LEU A 10 9.06 -1.68 3.76
CA LEU A 10 8.64 -3.06 3.55
C LEU A 10 7.71 -3.10 2.35
N GLN A 11 7.46 -4.32 1.91
CA GLN A 11 6.64 -4.58 0.76
C GLN A 11 5.33 -5.17 1.24
N VAL A 12 4.22 -4.61 0.80
CA VAL A 12 2.91 -5.06 1.23
C VAL A 12 1.97 -5.16 0.04
N THR A 13 0.98 -6.02 0.18
CA THR A 13 -0.09 -6.12 -0.80
C THR A 13 -1.30 -5.37 -0.26
N ILE A 14 -1.84 -4.48 -1.07
CA ILE A 14 -2.98 -3.68 -0.68
C ILE A 14 -4.23 -4.52 -0.82
N GLU A 15 -5.00 -4.64 0.25
CA GLU A 15 -6.21 -5.47 0.24
C GLU A 15 -7.45 -4.69 -0.13
N ALA A 16 -7.48 -3.43 0.25
CA ALA A 16 -8.68 -2.61 0.05
C ALA A 16 -8.26 -1.16 -0.02
N ALA A 17 -9.22 -0.29 -0.23
CA ALA A 17 -8.97 1.14 -0.22
C ALA A 17 -10.19 1.85 0.32
N THR A 18 -9.95 3.01 0.94
CA THR A 18 -11.04 3.84 1.41
C THR A 18 -11.56 4.68 0.26
N VAL A 19 -12.68 5.35 0.51
CA VAL A 19 -13.26 6.22 -0.50
C VAL A 19 -12.34 7.41 -0.80
N ASP A 20 -11.44 7.71 0.12
CA ASP A 20 -10.49 8.81 -0.07
C ASP A 20 -9.31 8.42 -0.91
N GLY A 21 -9.19 7.15 -1.27
CA GLY A 21 -8.07 6.70 -2.06
C GLY A 21 -6.89 6.20 -1.22
N THR A 22 -7.11 5.92 0.05
CA THR A 22 -6.05 5.40 0.91
C THR A 22 -6.08 3.88 0.88
N GLY A 23 -4.97 3.28 0.46
CA GLY A 23 -4.87 1.84 0.44
C GLY A 23 -4.78 1.27 1.84
N ILE A 24 -5.29 0.06 2.00
CA ILE A 24 -5.28 -0.63 3.27
C ILE A 24 -4.57 -1.96 3.10
N ALA A 25 -3.57 -2.18 3.90
CA ALA A 25 -2.84 -3.44 3.92
C ALA A 25 -2.79 -3.96 5.35
N ARG A 26 -2.42 -5.21 5.49
CA ARG A 26 -2.25 -5.80 6.82
C ARG A 26 -0.86 -6.37 6.93
N VAL A 27 -0.22 -6.07 8.04
CA VAL A 27 1.11 -6.58 8.33
C VAL A 27 1.10 -7.05 9.77
N ASP A 28 1.31 -8.35 9.97
CA ASP A 28 1.37 -8.93 11.32
C ASP A 28 0.12 -8.61 12.13
N GLY A 29 -1.03 -8.63 11.48
CA GLY A 29 -2.29 -8.38 12.17
C GLY A 29 -2.61 -6.92 12.39
N GLN A 30 -1.77 -6.03 11.93
CA GLN A 30 -2.00 -4.60 12.04
C GLN A 30 -2.45 -4.02 10.72
N VAL A 31 -3.35 -3.05 10.80
CA VAL A 31 -3.82 -2.37 9.62
C VAL A 31 -2.84 -1.26 9.28
N VAL A 32 -2.44 -1.21 8.03
CA VAL A 32 -1.51 -0.20 7.53
C VAL A 32 -2.22 0.62 6.46
N PHE A 33 -2.23 1.92 6.65
CA PHE A 33 -2.84 2.84 5.70
C PHE A 33 -1.77 3.41 4.79
N VAL A 34 -1.99 3.30 3.49
CA VAL A 34 -1.03 3.72 2.48
C VAL A 34 -1.74 4.62 1.48
N PRO A 35 -1.68 5.92 1.66
CA PRO A 35 -2.37 6.83 0.73
C PRO A 35 -1.82 6.68 -0.68
N GLY A 36 -2.73 6.66 -1.65
CA GLY A 36 -2.37 6.58 -3.04
C GLY A 36 -2.21 5.19 -3.60
N ALA A 37 -2.34 4.16 -2.77
CA ALA A 37 -2.24 2.78 -3.22
C ALA A 37 -3.61 2.23 -3.58
N LEU A 38 -3.65 1.31 -4.53
CA LEU A 38 -4.90 0.71 -4.96
C LEU A 38 -4.96 -0.75 -4.54
N PRO A 39 -6.18 -1.29 -4.36
CA PRO A 39 -6.30 -2.70 -3.98
C PRO A 39 -5.68 -3.60 -5.02
N GLY A 40 -5.01 -4.62 -4.54
CA GLY A 40 -4.36 -5.60 -5.40
C GLY A 40 -2.96 -5.23 -5.82
N GLU A 41 -2.49 -4.06 -5.42
CA GLU A 41 -1.13 -3.64 -5.77
C GLU A 41 -0.14 -4.15 -4.75
N LEU A 42 1.04 -4.50 -5.24
CA LEU A 42 2.17 -4.80 -4.38
C LEU A 42 3.01 -3.55 -4.32
N CYS A 43 3.12 -2.99 -3.14
CA CYS A 43 3.73 -1.67 -2.98
C CYS A 43 4.86 -1.73 -1.98
N ARG A 44 5.86 -0.89 -2.22
CA ARG A 44 6.91 -0.67 -1.25
C ARG A 44 6.56 0.60 -0.48
N ILE A 45 6.53 0.48 0.81
CA ILE A 45 6.09 1.57 1.67
C ILE A 45 7.13 1.83 2.73
N ARG A 46 7.05 3.01 3.31
CA ARG A 46 7.89 3.38 4.44
C ARG A 46 6.97 3.76 5.60
N ILE A 47 7.26 3.22 6.76
CA ILE A 47 6.45 3.46 7.94
C ILE A 47 6.67 4.90 8.38
N ALA A 48 5.60 5.67 8.40
CA ALA A 48 5.66 7.08 8.77
C ALA A 48 5.21 7.30 10.20
N HIS A 49 4.21 6.55 10.64
CA HIS A 49 3.66 6.75 11.98
C HIS A 49 3.04 5.44 12.46
N ILE A 50 3.28 5.12 13.70
CA ILE A 50 2.75 3.90 14.29
C ILE A 50 1.78 4.30 15.38
N GLY A 51 0.50 4.00 15.16
CA GLY A 51 -0.54 4.24 16.13
C GLY A 51 -0.84 2.99 16.94
N ARG A 52 -1.80 3.12 17.82
CA ARG A 52 -2.18 2.00 18.67
C ARG A 52 -2.85 0.88 17.89
N SER A 53 -3.75 1.24 17.02
CA SER A 53 -4.52 0.24 16.30
C SER A 53 -4.28 0.27 14.80
N ALA A 54 -3.45 1.19 14.34
CA ALA A 54 -3.20 1.31 12.92
C ALA A 54 -1.83 1.92 12.70
N VAL A 55 -1.27 1.61 11.55
CA VAL A 55 0.04 2.13 11.16
C VAL A 55 -0.18 2.95 9.90
N PHE A 56 0.51 4.08 9.80
CA PHE A 56 0.45 4.93 8.63
C PHE A 56 1.77 4.88 7.90
N ALA A 57 1.71 4.71 6.60
CA ALA A 57 2.91 4.56 5.81
C ALA A 57 2.83 5.43 4.58
N GLU A 58 3.99 5.68 3.99
CA GLU A 58 4.09 6.42 2.74
C GLU A 58 4.31 5.44 1.60
N LEU A 59 3.66 5.69 0.49
CA LEU A 59 3.87 4.90 -0.70
C LEU A 59 5.16 5.35 -1.35
N LEU A 60 6.13 4.46 -1.41
CA LEU A 60 7.40 4.76 -2.05
C LEU A 60 7.35 4.41 -3.53
N ARG A 61 6.81 3.24 -3.85
CA ARG A 61 6.66 2.86 -5.24
C ARG A 61 5.70 1.69 -5.33
N VAL A 62 5.13 1.52 -6.52
CA VAL A 62 4.29 0.37 -6.81
C VAL A 62 5.17 -0.65 -7.47
N GLU A 63 5.40 -1.77 -6.78
CA GLU A 63 6.25 -2.82 -7.32
C GLU A 63 5.52 -3.60 -8.38
N GLN A 64 4.23 -3.82 -8.16
CA GLN A 64 3.42 -4.57 -9.09
C GLN A 64 2.04 -3.97 -9.12
N PRO A 65 1.63 -3.38 -10.26
CA PRO A 65 0.33 -2.74 -10.34
C PRO A 65 -0.80 -3.75 -10.23
N SER A 66 -1.91 -3.28 -9.72
CA SER A 66 -3.11 -4.07 -9.64
C SER A 66 -3.69 -4.29 -11.03
N ALA A 67 -4.43 -5.37 -11.18
CA ALA A 67 -5.16 -5.60 -12.43
C ALA A 67 -6.21 -4.51 -12.66
N HIS A 68 -6.60 -3.82 -11.61
CA HIS A 68 -7.57 -2.74 -11.73
C HIS A 68 -6.95 -1.46 -12.29
N ARG A 69 -5.64 -1.41 -12.38
CA ARG A 69 -4.94 -0.29 -12.96
C ARG A 69 -4.66 -0.54 -14.43
N VAL A 70 -5.59 -1.13 -15.11
CA VAL A 70 -5.40 -1.44 -16.51
C VAL A 70 -5.26 -0.15 -17.29
N GLU A 71 -4.22 -0.07 -18.11
CA GLU A 71 -4.01 1.08 -18.97
C GLU A 71 -5.04 1.07 -20.08
N PRO A 72 -5.68 2.10 -20.28
CA PRO A 72 -6.63 2.19 -21.39
C PRO A 72 -5.87 2.16 -22.68
N ASP A 73 -5.04 1.86 -22.76
CA ASP A 73 -4.31 1.93 -23.65
C ASP A 73 -3.67 1.52 -24.17
N CYS A 74 -3.65 1.55 -23.81
CA CYS A 74 -3.17 1.15 -24.17
C CYS A 74 -2.89 0.93 -24.80
N PRO A 75 -2.71 1.08 -25.18
CA PRO A 75 -2.43 0.65 -25.72
C PRO A 75 -1.98 0.59 -26.15
N VAL A 76 -2.13 0.76 -25.98
CA VAL A 76 -1.72 0.70 -26.20
C VAL A 76 -1.20 0.56 -26.48
N SER A 77 -1.21 0.62 -26.44
CA SER A 77 -0.81 0.41 -26.52
C SER A 77 -0.31 0.42 -26.86
N TYR A 78 -0.34 0.66 -26.72
CA TYR A 78 -0.03 0.68 -26.76
C TYR A 78 0.35 0.60 -26.94
#